data_099acbb2dadca400b64850bf498d31fa
#
_entry.id   099acbb2dadca400b64850bf498d31fa
#
_cell.length_a   1.000
_cell.length_b   1.000
_cell.length_c   1.000
_cell.angle_alpha   90.00
_cell.angle_beta   90.00
_cell.angle_gamma   90.00
#
_symmetry.space_group_name_H-M   'P 1'
#
loop_
_entity.id
_entity.type
_entity.pdbx_description
1 polymer ?
#
loop_
_entity_poly.entity_id
_entity_poly.type
_entity_poly.pdbx_seq_one_letter_code
_entity_poly.pdbx_strand_id
1 'polypeptide(L)'
;MRGSPTPRSGASPVFPPPPTVRFSLMRTLLIMGPGGSGRTTVAAATALTSARAGHRTLLLSADRTDTPGAALGTPTGPAPAEAAPHLTVWRPDAAEGFRRDLTAFQTRAENVLDLLGAARLDAEEVTPLPGAEELSFLRALRHAALSERYDLLVVDLPPLPRALALLALPEELRRYLRRLLPPERQAARALRPVLGRLAGVPMPAEWLYETAARWDVELAAVEAVLTDRATGVRLVAEPGPAGADALRTATLGLALRGLATEALIANRTLPETAGDAWLSALTAQQRKTLGEWREAYDVHPVPHLGRDPQGGDDLTALAVPAVNPGTAPVEWPVTDRIAEDGVLVWHLPLPGAIRDELDLVRRGDELVITAGPFRRIVPLPSALRRCTVAGAGLRDGELRVRFAPDPDLWPVAGR
;
A
#
# COMPACT_ATOMS: atom_id res chain seq x y z
N MET A 1 56.12 27.40 -36.69
CA MET A 1 55.30 26.22 -36.31
C MET A 1 54.48 26.60 -35.09
N ARG A 2 53.20 26.83 -35.27
CA ARG A 2 52.28 27.21 -34.20
C ARG A 2 51.40 25.99 -33.92
N GLY A 3 51.51 25.42 -32.71
CA GLY A 3 50.66 24.33 -32.26
C GLY A 3 49.29 24.88 -31.76
N SER A 4 48.21 24.36 -32.33
CA SER A 4 46.82 24.64 -31.91
C SER A 4 46.46 23.81 -30.66
N PRO A 5 45.73 24.39 -29.71
CA PRO A 5 45.24 23.60 -28.56
C PRO A 5 43.96 22.82 -28.91
N THR A 6 43.96 21.54 -28.59
CA THR A 6 42.78 20.65 -28.61
C THR A 6 41.77 21.01 -27.52
N PRO A 7 40.46 20.96 -27.79
CA PRO A 7 39.42 21.22 -26.78
C PRO A 7 39.30 20.04 -25.82
N ARG A 8 39.36 20.31 -24.51
CA ARG A 8 39.11 19.34 -23.44
C ARG A 8 37.61 18.99 -23.43
N SER A 9 37.34 17.74 -23.66
CA SER A 9 36.03 17.11 -23.46
C SER A 9 35.60 17.27 -22.00
N GLY A 10 34.54 18.04 -21.78
CA GLY A 10 33.87 18.16 -20.48
C GLY A 10 33.06 16.89 -20.18
N ALA A 11 33.55 16.07 -19.27
CA ALA A 11 32.79 14.97 -18.73
C ALA A 11 31.67 15.53 -17.84
N SER A 12 30.42 15.29 -18.22
CA SER A 12 29.25 15.55 -17.38
C SER A 12 29.34 14.69 -16.10
N PRO A 13 28.98 15.22 -14.93
CA PRO A 13 28.98 14.45 -13.69
C PRO A 13 27.91 13.35 -13.80
N VAL A 14 28.38 12.09 -13.85
CA VAL A 14 27.53 10.91 -13.72
C VAL A 14 27.17 10.81 -12.24
N PHE A 15 25.94 11.21 -11.90
CA PHE A 15 25.38 10.90 -10.59
C PHE A 15 25.20 9.39 -10.48
N PRO A 16 25.67 8.76 -9.39
CA PRO A 16 25.39 7.36 -9.17
C PRO A 16 23.87 7.15 -9.05
N PRO A 17 23.33 6.05 -9.62
CA PRO A 17 21.93 5.72 -9.44
C PRO A 17 21.66 5.58 -7.93
N PRO A 18 20.44 5.93 -7.48
CA PRO A 18 20.07 5.76 -6.08
C PRO A 18 20.29 4.30 -5.69
N PRO A 19 20.72 4.02 -4.44
CA PRO A 19 20.99 2.67 -4.00
C PRO A 19 19.73 1.82 -4.21
N THR A 20 19.84 0.81 -5.06
CA THR A 20 18.82 -0.23 -5.21
C THR A 20 18.84 -1.00 -3.89
N VAL A 21 17.90 -0.67 -3.00
CA VAL A 21 17.66 -1.45 -1.80
C VAL A 21 17.21 -2.83 -2.28
N ARG A 22 18.09 -3.80 -2.29
CA ARG A 22 17.73 -5.21 -2.49
C ARG A 22 17.00 -5.63 -1.23
N PHE A 23 15.68 -5.62 -1.27
CA PHE A 23 14.87 -6.31 -0.26
C PHE A 23 15.16 -7.80 -0.41
N SER A 24 15.96 -8.30 0.50
CA SER A 24 16.34 -9.70 0.59
C SER A 24 15.14 -10.52 1.04
N LEU A 25 14.67 -11.45 0.20
CA LEU A 25 13.94 -12.70 0.51
C LEU A 25 12.76 -12.65 1.51
N MET A 26 12.46 -11.55 2.18
CA MET A 26 11.35 -11.44 3.12
C MET A 26 10.02 -11.36 2.35
N ARG A 27 9.14 -12.27 2.65
CA ARG A 27 7.76 -12.29 2.13
C ARG A 27 6.87 -11.37 2.96
N THR A 28 6.07 -10.53 2.32
CA THR A 28 5.02 -9.72 2.99
C THR A 28 3.64 -10.19 2.54
N LEU A 29 2.79 -10.51 3.50
CA LEU A 29 1.41 -10.92 3.26
C LEU A 29 0.44 -9.98 3.96
N LEU A 30 -0.32 -9.23 3.17
CA LEU A 30 -1.33 -8.30 3.63
C LEU A 30 -2.67 -9.03 3.80
N ILE A 31 -3.22 -9.06 5.01
CA ILE A 31 -4.53 -9.65 5.29
C ILE A 31 -5.60 -8.57 5.28
N MET A 32 -6.58 -8.70 4.40
CA MET A 32 -7.63 -7.71 4.17
C MET A 32 -9.03 -8.34 4.17
N GLY A 33 -10.03 -7.57 4.59
CA GLY A 33 -11.43 -7.99 4.55
C GLY A 33 -12.35 -6.99 5.27
N PRO A 34 -13.66 -7.17 5.20
CA PRO A 34 -14.61 -6.34 5.93
C PRO A 34 -14.45 -6.50 7.45
N GLY A 35 -15.03 -5.57 8.20
CA GLY A 35 -15.10 -5.68 9.66
C GLY A 35 -15.89 -6.93 10.08
N GLY A 36 -15.42 -7.64 11.08
CA GLY A 36 -16.06 -8.85 11.59
C GLY A 36 -15.78 -10.14 10.81
N SER A 37 -15.16 -10.10 9.63
CA SER A 37 -14.88 -11.29 8.80
C SER A 37 -13.85 -12.28 9.38
N GLY A 38 -13.24 -11.99 10.53
CA GLY A 38 -12.22 -12.83 11.15
C GLY A 38 -10.81 -12.63 10.60
N ARG A 39 -10.53 -11.48 9.95
CA ARG A 39 -9.19 -11.13 9.42
C ARG A 39 -8.06 -11.35 10.42
N THR A 40 -8.19 -10.75 11.62
CA THR A 40 -7.17 -10.84 12.68
C THR A 40 -6.93 -12.29 13.12
N THR A 41 -7.99 -13.09 13.21
CA THR A 41 -7.89 -14.53 13.51
C THR A 41 -7.16 -15.28 12.40
N VAL A 42 -7.51 -15.01 11.14
CA VAL A 42 -6.84 -15.60 9.96
C VAL A 42 -5.38 -15.14 9.90
N ALA A 43 -5.09 -13.88 10.20
CA ALA A 43 -3.73 -13.37 10.26
C ALA A 43 -2.90 -14.08 11.35
N ALA A 44 -3.47 -14.24 12.56
CA ALA A 44 -2.84 -14.96 13.66
C ALA A 44 -2.60 -16.45 13.30
N ALA A 45 -3.59 -17.12 12.71
CA ALA A 45 -3.48 -18.51 12.26
C ALA A 45 -2.40 -18.66 11.17
N THR A 46 -2.37 -17.76 10.19
CA THR A 46 -1.35 -17.75 9.12
C THR A 46 0.05 -17.56 9.70
N ALA A 47 0.22 -16.59 10.60
CA ALA A 47 1.50 -16.32 11.23
C ALA A 47 1.99 -17.49 12.09
N LEU A 48 1.09 -18.09 12.89
CA LEU A 48 1.41 -19.25 13.71
C LEU A 48 1.78 -20.48 12.86
N THR A 49 1.03 -20.74 11.78
CA THR A 49 1.31 -21.84 10.85
C THR A 49 2.70 -21.69 10.23
N SER A 50 3.06 -20.49 9.80
CA SER A 50 4.38 -20.21 9.24
C SER A 50 5.50 -20.35 10.28
N ALA A 51 5.28 -19.86 11.50
CA ALA A 51 6.25 -19.98 12.59
C ALA A 51 6.48 -21.44 12.99
N ARG A 52 5.42 -22.28 13.03
CA ARG A 52 5.52 -23.73 13.26
C ARG A 52 6.24 -24.47 12.12
N ALA A 53 6.23 -23.92 10.92
CA ALA A 53 7.04 -24.42 9.80
C ALA A 53 8.52 -24.00 9.89
N GLY A 54 8.92 -23.24 10.91
CA GLY A 54 10.29 -22.81 11.18
C GLY A 54 10.66 -21.45 10.62
N HIS A 55 9.74 -20.71 10.01
CA HIS A 55 10.00 -19.37 9.50
C HIS A 55 9.92 -18.33 10.62
N ARG A 56 10.91 -17.44 10.68
CA ARG A 56 10.88 -16.27 11.58
C ARG A 56 9.77 -15.32 11.11
N THR A 57 8.66 -15.32 11.81
CA THR A 57 7.44 -14.66 11.39
C THR A 57 7.12 -13.48 12.31
N LEU A 58 6.78 -12.33 11.74
CA LEU A 58 6.20 -11.21 12.46
C LEU A 58 4.73 -11.06 12.05
N LEU A 59 3.85 -11.04 13.04
CA LEU A 59 2.48 -10.56 12.90
C LEU A 59 2.42 -9.08 13.32
N LEU A 60 2.22 -8.21 12.35
CA LEU A 60 2.02 -6.77 12.57
C LEU A 60 0.52 -6.47 12.46
N SER A 61 -0.12 -6.03 13.55
CA SER A 61 -1.56 -5.78 13.56
C SER A 61 -1.91 -4.31 13.76
N ALA A 62 -2.87 -3.82 12.96
CA ALA A 62 -3.47 -2.50 13.10
C ALA A 62 -4.68 -2.49 14.05
N ASP A 63 -4.96 -3.60 14.75
CA ASP A 63 -6.07 -3.70 15.68
C ASP A 63 -5.83 -2.82 16.92
N ARG A 64 -6.82 -2.04 17.31
CA ARG A 64 -6.76 -1.17 18.50
C ARG A 64 -6.94 -1.94 19.79
N THR A 65 -7.62 -3.06 19.72
CA THR A 65 -7.84 -3.97 20.82
C THR A 65 -6.86 -5.14 20.74
N ASP A 66 -6.76 -5.96 21.78
CA ASP A 66 -5.85 -7.11 21.75
C ASP A 66 -6.49 -8.36 21.15
N THR A 67 -7.17 -8.20 20.00
CA THR A 67 -7.74 -9.33 19.25
C THR A 67 -6.69 -10.36 18.84
N PRO A 68 -5.48 -9.97 18.32
CA PRO A 68 -4.45 -10.97 18.02
C PRO A 68 -3.99 -11.72 19.29
N GLY A 69 -3.86 -11.04 20.42
CA GLY A 69 -3.51 -11.70 21.69
C GLY A 69 -4.59 -12.64 22.18
N ALA A 70 -5.86 -12.24 22.09
CA ALA A 70 -6.98 -13.13 22.42
C ALA A 70 -7.00 -14.39 21.53
N ALA A 71 -6.76 -14.23 20.22
CA ALA A 71 -6.71 -15.36 19.28
C ALA A 71 -5.52 -16.29 19.55
N LEU A 72 -4.35 -15.73 19.92
CA LEU A 72 -3.13 -16.51 20.22
C LEU A 72 -3.12 -17.09 21.65
N GLY A 73 -3.97 -16.60 22.53
CA GLY A 73 -3.95 -16.95 23.96
C GLY A 73 -2.78 -16.33 24.73
N THR A 74 -2.16 -15.27 24.19
CA THR A 74 -1.00 -14.57 24.78
C THR A 74 -1.16 -13.09 24.57
N PRO A 75 -1.14 -12.25 25.63
CA PRO A 75 -1.29 -10.80 25.48
C PRO A 75 -0.24 -10.20 24.56
N THR A 76 -0.64 -9.26 23.70
CA THR A 76 0.26 -8.55 22.78
C THR A 76 0.33 -7.07 23.15
N GLY A 77 1.41 -6.39 22.74
CA GLY A 77 1.68 -5.04 23.19
C GLY A 77 2.21 -4.10 22.10
N PRO A 78 2.53 -2.86 22.52
CA PRO A 78 3.01 -1.81 21.63
C PRO A 78 4.44 -2.02 21.13
N ALA A 79 5.19 -2.92 21.73
CA ALA A 79 6.52 -3.34 21.30
C ALA A 79 6.48 -4.75 20.72
N PRO A 80 7.36 -5.08 19.75
CA PRO A 80 7.49 -6.46 19.25
C PRO A 80 7.82 -7.42 20.41
N ALA A 81 7.02 -8.45 20.58
CA ALA A 81 7.20 -9.48 21.61
C ALA A 81 6.98 -10.89 21.02
N GLU A 82 7.74 -11.86 21.50
CA GLU A 82 7.57 -13.26 21.12
C GLU A 82 6.29 -13.80 21.76
N ALA A 83 5.37 -14.32 20.94
CA ALA A 83 4.11 -14.94 21.37
C ALA A 83 4.16 -16.48 21.29
N ALA A 84 5.03 -17.01 20.43
CA ALA A 84 5.31 -18.45 20.29
C ALA A 84 6.71 -18.61 19.65
N PRO A 85 7.33 -19.82 19.69
CA PRO A 85 8.59 -20.05 18.98
C PRO A 85 8.53 -19.60 17.52
N HIS A 86 9.48 -18.76 17.10
CA HIS A 86 9.55 -18.12 15.79
C HIS A 86 8.41 -17.16 15.44
N LEU A 87 7.48 -16.84 16.34
CA LEU A 87 6.39 -15.91 16.14
C LEU A 87 6.58 -14.69 17.03
N THR A 88 6.87 -13.57 16.42
CA THR A 88 6.82 -12.25 17.05
C THR A 88 5.49 -11.57 16.69
N VAL A 89 4.87 -10.88 17.65
CA VAL A 89 3.67 -10.07 17.41
C VAL A 89 3.96 -8.64 17.80
N TRP A 90 3.49 -7.71 16.98
CA TRP A 90 3.63 -6.29 17.21
C TRP A 90 2.33 -5.56 16.88
N ARG A 91 1.84 -4.81 17.84
CA ARG A 91 0.65 -3.98 17.72
C ARG A 91 1.04 -2.53 18.10
N PRO A 92 1.50 -1.72 17.13
CA PRO A 92 2.05 -0.38 17.39
C PRO A 92 1.04 0.52 18.11
N ASP A 93 1.49 1.24 19.15
CA ASP A 93 0.70 2.28 19.81
C ASP A 93 0.80 3.58 18.99
N ALA A 94 -0.27 3.88 18.27
CA ALA A 94 -0.35 5.06 17.43
C ALA A 94 -0.43 6.35 18.26
N ALA A 95 -1.05 6.32 19.44
CA ALA A 95 -1.17 7.49 20.30
C ALA A 95 0.21 7.89 20.86
N GLU A 96 0.94 6.90 21.36
CA GLU A 96 2.31 7.14 21.86
C GLU A 96 3.26 7.53 20.71
N GLY A 97 3.12 6.91 19.54
CA GLY A 97 3.86 7.28 18.35
C GLY A 97 3.63 8.75 17.97
N PHE A 98 2.39 9.20 17.96
CA PHE A 98 2.03 10.58 17.64
C PHE A 98 2.54 11.58 18.69
N ARG A 99 2.38 11.28 19.99
CA ARG A 99 2.92 12.10 21.09
C ARG A 99 4.42 12.33 20.93
N ARG A 100 5.17 11.26 20.74
CA ARG A 100 6.62 11.31 20.54
C ARG A 100 7.02 12.15 19.33
N ASP A 101 6.31 11.98 18.20
CA ASP A 101 6.57 12.73 16.99
C ASP A 101 6.28 14.22 17.14
N LEU A 102 5.18 14.57 17.80
CA LEU A 102 4.81 15.96 18.06
C LEU A 102 5.79 16.63 19.04
N THR A 103 6.19 15.95 20.11
CA THR A 103 7.20 16.44 21.03
C THR A 103 8.54 16.68 20.32
N ALA A 104 8.98 15.72 19.50
CA ALA A 104 10.19 15.89 18.69
C ALA A 104 10.08 17.02 17.67
N PHE A 105 8.91 17.26 17.11
CA PHE A 105 8.63 18.39 16.25
C PHE A 105 8.71 19.72 17.03
N GLN A 106 8.04 19.84 18.16
CA GLN A 106 8.08 21.04 19.01
C GLN A 106 9.51 21.40 19.43
N THR A 107 10.31 20.40 19.82
CA THR A 107 11.72 20.60 20.16
C THR A 107 12.54 21.14 18.98
N ARG A 108 12.31 20.64 17.78
CA ARG A 108 13.02 21.13 16.57
C ARG A 108 12.54 22.50 16.10
N ALA A 109 11.26 22.80 16.32
CA ALA A 109 10.62 24.06 15.94
C ALA A 109 10.69 25.12 17.05
N GLU A 110 11.41 24.88 18.12
CA GLU A 110 11.48 25.73 19.33
C GLU A 110 11.64 27.22 18.99
N ASN A 111 12.67 27.57 18.25
CA ASN A 111 12.94 28.95 17.87
C ASN A 111 11.82 29.61 17.05
N VAL A 112 11.10 28.80 16.25
CA VAL A 112 9.97 29.28 15.43
C VAL A 112 8.74 29.48 16.29
N LEU A 113 8.46 28.54 17.19
CA LEU A 113 7.34 28.63 18.12
C LEU A 113 7.49 29.81 19.07
N ASP A 114 8.69 30.03 19.61
CA ASP A 114 9.00 31.17 20.48
C ASP A 114 8.84 32.51 19.72
N LEU A 115 9.29 32.57 18.46
CA LEU A 115 9.11 33.77 17.62
C LEU A 115 7.64 34.07 17.33
N LEU A 116 6.81 33.03 17.18
CA LEU A 116 5.37 33.17 16.93
C LEU A 116 4.57 33.38 18.23
N GLY A 117 5.22 33.33 19.41
CA GLY A 117 4.53 33.36 20.70
C GLY A 117 3.61 32.16 20.93
N ALA A 118 3.87 31.04 20.25
CA ALA A 118 3.06 29.84 20.36
C ALA A 118 3.42 29.05 21.64
N ALA A 119 2.41 28.67 22.42
CA ALA A 119 2.58 27.78 23.55
C ALA A 119 2.94 26.37 23.06
N ARG A 120 3.75 25.66 23.85
CA ARG A 120 4.03 24.24 23.64
C ARG A 120 2.95 23.40 24.31
N LEU A 121 2.58 22.30 23.68
CA LEU A 121 1.68 21.33 24.27
C LEU A 121 2.46 20.36 25.15
N ASP A 122 1.96 20.11 26.36
CA ASP A 122 2.47 19.03 27.19
C ASP A 122 2.03 17.68 26.65
N ALA A 123 2.80 16.63 26.97
CA ALA A 123 2.53 15.28 26.42
C ALA A 123 1.11 14.77 26.77
N GLU A 124 0.57 15.17 27.89
CA GLU A 124 -0.75 14.82 28.40
C GLU A 124 -1.89 15.54 27.64
N GLU A 125 -1.59 16.69 27.02
CA GLU A 125 -2.55 17.46 26.22
C GLU A 125 -2.68 16.92 24.78
N VAL A 126 -1.72 16.08 24.36
CA VAL A 126 -1.66 15.60 22.98
C VAL A 126 -2.62 14.43 22.77
N THR A 127 -3.64 14.67 21.97
CA THR A 127 -4.54 13.64 21.44
C THR A 127 -4.20 13.30 20.00
N PRO A 128 -4.22 12.03 19.58
CA PRO A 128 -3.92 11.64 18.20
C PRO A 128 -4.85 12.31 17.21
N LEU A 129 -4.29 12.92 16.17
CA LEU A 129 -5.03 13.47 15.05
C LEU A 129 -5.46 12.36 14.07
N PRO A 130 -6.54 12.56 13.31
CA PRO A 130 -6.87 11.68 12.18
C PRO A 130 -5.66 11.53 11.25
N GLY A 131 -5.32 10.30 10.88
CA GLY A 131 -4.13 9.98 10.08
C GLY A 131 -2.88 9.61 10.90
N ALA A 132 -2.84 9.93 12.20
CA ALA A 132 -1.70 9.58 13.07
C ALA A 132 -1.52 8.06 13.21
N GLU A 133 -2.62 7.32 13.29
CA GLU A 133 -2.61 5.86 13.37
C GLU A 133 -2.04 5.23 12.11
N GLU A 134 -2.48 5.71 10.97
CA GLU A 134 -2.06 5.25 9.67
C GLU A 134 -0.56 5.48 9.46
N LEU A 135 -0.05 6.66 9.82
CA LEU A 135 1.38 6.97 9.72
C LEU A 135 2.23 6.15 10.70
N SER A 136 1.76 5.98 11.94
CA SER A 136 2.45 5.14 12.93
C SER A 136 2.55 3.69 12.46
N PHE A 137 1.47 3.15 11.93
CA PHE A 137 1.42 1.80 11.38
C PHE A 137 2.35 1.61 10.17
N LEU A 138 2.35 2.57 9.23
CA LEU A 138 3.25 2.54 8.07
C LEU A 138 4.73 2.61 8.46
N ARG A 139 5.07 3.36 9.51
CA ARG A 139 6.43 3.37 10.07
C ARG A 139 6.81 2.03 10.68
N ALA A 140 5.89 1.39 11.41
CA ALA A 140 6.10 0.06 11.96
C ALA A 140 6.31 -0.97 10.85
N LEU A 141 5.49 -0.93 9.78
CA LEU A 141 5.65 -1.77 8.60
C LEU A 141 7.03 -1.61 7.97
N ARG A 142 7.46 -0.36 7.73
CA ARG A 142 8.80 -0.06 7.21
C ARG A 142 9.90 -0.59 8.13
N HIS A 143 9.78 -0.33 9.43
CA HIS A 143 10.78 -0.80 10.40
C HIS A 143 10.89 -2.32 10.39
N ALA A 144 9.77 -3.02 10.38
CA ALA A 144 9.73 -4.47 10.29
C ALA A 144 10.39 -4.97 9.00
N ALA A 145 10.04 -4.38 7.87
CA ALA A 145 10.55 -4.76 6.56
C ALA A 145 12.07 -4.55 6.41
N LEU A 146 12.60 -3.46 6.99
CA LEU A 146 14.03 -3.14 6.93
C LEU A 146 14.87 -3.85 8.01
N SER A 147 14.24 -4.55 8.97
CA SER A 147 14.96 -5.16 10.09
C SER A 147 15.75 -6.42 9.71
N GLU A 148 15.44 -7.05 8.57
CA GLU A 148 16.03 -8.33 8.09
C GLU A 148 15.93 -9.49 9.14
N ARG A 149 15.10 -9.32 10.17
CA ARG A 149 14.93 -10.28 11.26
C ARG A 149 13.94 -11.38 10.93
N TYR A 150 13.06 -11.14 9.96
CA TYR A 150 11.91 -11.98 9.65
C TYR A 150 11.99 -12.53 8.24
N ASP A 151 11.51 -13.74 8.07
CA ASP A 151 11.38 -14.39 6.76
C ASP A 151 9.99 -14.11 6.18
N LEU A 152 8.98 -13.96 7.07
CA LEU A 152 7.61 -13.61 6.72
C LEU A 152 7.10 -12.47 7.60
N LEU A 153 6.48 -11.49 6.95
CA LEU A 153 5.72 -10.43 7.58
C LEU A 153 4.23 -10.61 7.24
N VAL A 154 3.43 -10.99 8.22
CA VAL A 154 1.96 -11.04 8.12
C VAL A 154 1.40 -9.73 8.66
N VAL A 155 0.70 -8.98 7.82
CA VAL A 155 0.18 -7.65 8.13
C VAL A 155 -1.34 -7.71 8.23
N ASP A 156 -1.86 -7.66 9.44
CA ASP A 156 -3.29 -7.55 9.72
C ASP A 156 -3.72 -6.10 9.57
N LEU A 157 -4.30 -5.78 8.41
CA LEU A 157 -4.71 -4.44 8.04
C LEU A 157 -6.04 -4.05 8.73
N PRO A 158 -6.36 -2.75 8.84
CA PRO A 158 -7.67 -2.32 9.35
C PRO A 158 -8.81 -2.80 8.44
N PRO A 159 -10.09 -2.71 8.86
CA PRO A 159 -11.22 -3.07 8.02
C PRO A 159 -11.27 -2.29 6.71
N LEU A 160 -11.81 -2.91 5.64
CA LEU A 160 -12.22 -2.20 4.44
C LEU A 160 -13.28 -1.12 4.78
N PRO A 161 -13.26 0.07 4.18
CA PRO A 161 -12.33 0.60 3.16
C PRO A 161 -11.05 1.26 3.74
N ARG A 162 -10.88 1.33 5.06
CA ARG A 162 -9.71 1.97 5.70
C ARG A 162 -8.38 1.34 5.27
N ALA A 163 -8.36 0.02 5.07
CA ALA A 163 -7.18 -0.66 4.55
C ALA A 163 -6.73 -0.11 3.19
N LEU A 164 -7.68 0.10 2.26
CA LEU A 164 -7.38 0.64 0.93
C LEU A 164 -6.87 2.08 0.99
N ALA A 165 -7.43 2.89 1.89
CA ALA A 165 -6.94 4.25 2.15
C ALA A 165 -5.52 4.24 2.74
N LEU A 166 -5.24 3.33 3.69
CA LEU A 166 -3.91 3.16 4.27
C LEU A 166 -2.86 2.77 3.22
N LEU A 167 -3.19 1.84 2.31
CA LEU A 167 -2.30 1.42 1.22
C LEU A 167 -2.08 2.53 0.17
N ALA A 168 -3.02 3.48 0.06
CA ALA A 168 -2.91 4.65 -0.80
C ALA A 168 -1.98 5.72 -0.25
N LEU A 169 -1.94 5.85 1.06
CA LEU A 169 -1.40 7.00 1.76
C LEU A 169 0.07 7.32 1.41
N PRO A 170 1.01 6.34 1.27
CA PRO A 170 2.39 6.63 0.93
C PRO A 170 2.52 7.36 -0.42
N GLU A 171 1.90 6.83 -1.47
CA GLU A 171 1.93 7.41 -2.82
C GLU A 171 1.31 8.82 -2.85
N GLU A 172 0.16 9.00 -2.20
CA GLU A 172 -0.57 10.27 -2.16
C GLU A 172 0.21 11.35 -1.39
N LEU A 173 0.74 11.03 -0.20
CA LEU A 173 1.53 11.97 0.59
C LEU A 173 2.83 12.37 -0.13
N ARG A 174 3.55 11.42 -0.72
CA ARG A 174 4.75 11.71 -1.50
C ARG A 174 4.45 12.65 -2.66
N ARG A 175 3.33 12.42 -3.35
CA ARG A 175 2.89 13.28 -4.43
C ARG A 175 2.60 14.70 -3.95
N TYR A 176 1.90 14.87 -2.80
CA TYR A 176 1.66 16.19 -2.21
C TYR A 176 2.97 16.86 -1.80
N LEU A 177 3.87 16.16 -1.11
CA LEU A 177 5.16 16.69 -0.69
C LEU A 177 5.96 17.21 -1.90
N ARG A 178 6.09 16.44 -2.97
CA ARG A 178 6.81 16.86 -4.18
C ARG A 178 6.15 18.04 -4.89
N ARG A 179 4.83 18.14 -4.86
CA ARG A 179 4.11 19.22 -5.55
C ARG A 179 4.10 20.51 -4.75
N LEU A 180 3.97 20.44 -3.44
CA LEU A 180 3.98 21.60 -2.54
C LEU A 180 5.39 22.12 -2.24
N LEU A 181 6.34 21.21 -2.14
CA LEU A 181 7.74 21.46 -1.78
C LEU A 181 8.69 20.89 -2.84
N PRO A 182 8.65 21.41 -4.08
CA PRO A 182 9.44 20.87 -5.18
C PRO A 182 10.95 21.05 -4.92
N PRO A 183 11.76 19.97 -5.08
CA PRO A 183 13.20 19.97 -4.80
C PRO A 183 13.99 20.97 -5.65
N GLU A 184 13.52 21.28 -6.88
CA GLU A 184 14.18 22.25 -7.77
C GLU A 184 14.16 23.68 -7.17
N ARG A 185 13.11 24.03 -6.43
CA ARG A 185 13.03 25.31 -5.72
C ARG A 185 13.95 25.36 -4.50
N GLN A 186 14.26 24.22 -3.90
CA GLN A 186 15.23 24.09 -2.81
C GLN A 186 16.65 24.39 -3.33
N ALA A 187 17.06 23.80 -4.45
CA ALA A 187 18.36 24.03 -5.08
C ALA A 187 18.53 25.50 -5.51
N ALA A 188 17.49 26.12 -6.08
CA ALA A 188 17.53 27.53 -6.48
C ALA A 188 17.60 28.49 -5.29
N ARG A 189 17.12 28.11 -4.11
CA ARG A 189 17.18 28.90 -2.87
C ARG A 189 18.49 28.71 -2.12
N ALA A 190 19.18 27.60 -2.26
CA ALA A 190 20.50 27.36 -1.69
C ALA A 190 21.54 28.39 -2.18
N LEU A 191 21.27 29.06 -3.32
CA LEU A 191 22.08 30.18 -3.85
C LEU A 191 21.71 31.55 -3.25
N ARG A 192 20.67 31.64 -2.38
CA ARG A 192 20.21 32.91 -1.76
C ARG A 192 20.54 33.14 -0.27
N PRO A 193 21.41 32.40 0.42
CA PRO A 193 21.63 32.61 1.87
C PRO A 193 22.27 33.96 2.18
N VAL A 194 22.95 34.60 1.23
CA VAL A 194 23.65 35.87 1.43
C VAL A 194 22.68 37.07 1.54
N LEU A 195 21.57 37.05 0.81
CA LEU A 195 20.60 38.14 0.81
C LEU A 195 19.57 38.06 1.96
N GLY A 196 19.21 36.86 2.40
CA GLY A 196 18.25 36.62 3.50
C GLY A 196 18.79 37.00 4.88
N ARG A 197 20.10 36.80 5.13
CA ARG A 197 20.77 37.19 6.39
C ARG A 197 20.84 38.69 6.57
N LEU A 198 20.83 39.45 5.48
CA LEU A 198 20.83 40.94 5.51
C LEU A 198 19.45 41.53 5.79
N ALA A 199 18.36 40.78 5.59
CA ALA A 199 17.01 41.29 5.73
C ALA A 199 16.34 40.91 7.07
N GLY A 200 17.00 40.20 7.97
CA GLY A 200 16.47 39.84 9.31
C GLY A 200 15.17 39.03 9.28
N VAL A 201 14.80 38.43 8.14
CA VAL A 201 13.60 37.58 8.03
C VAL A 201 13.95 36.19 8.46
N PRO A 202 13.33 35.65 9.52
CA PRO A 202 13.54 34.25 9.90
C PRO A 202 13.09 33.35 8.76
N MET A 203 14.00 32.50 8.29
CA MET A 203 13.71 31.53 7.23
C MET A 203 13.18 30.23 7.80
N PRO A 204 11.85 30.05 7.94
CA PRO A 204 11.28 28.78 8.38
C PRO A 204 11.49 27.66 7.35
N ALA A 205 12.06 27.97 6.20
CA ALA A 205 12.00 27.12 5.03
C ALA A 205 12.96 25.92 5.04
N GLU A 206 14.11 26.01 5.69
CA GLU A 206 15.14 24.96 5.54
C GLU A 206 14.76 23.66 6.25
N TRP A 207 14.37 23.73 7.52
CA TRP A 207 13.93 22.58 8.28
C TRP A 207 12.65 21.93 7.71
N LEU A 208 11.76 22.72 7.10
CA LEU A 208 10.53 22.19 6.46
C LEU A 208 10.88 21.34 5.25
N TYR A 209 11.81 21.80 4.40
CA TYR A 209 12.28 21.03 3.25
C TYR A 209 13.05 19.76 3.67
N GLU A 210 13.89 19.86 4.70
CA GLU A 210 14.59 18.70 5.25
C GLU A 210 13.62 17.66 5.83
N THR A 211 12.59 18.13 6.54
CA THR A 211 11.56 17.27 7.09
C THR A 211 10.75 16.61 5.97
N ALA A 212 10.35 17.37 4.95
CA ALA A 212 9.65 16.84 3.80
C ALA A 212 10.47 15.81 3.01
N ALA A 213 11.77 16.08 2.81
CA ALA A 213 12.68 15.15 2.15
C ALA A 213 12.82 13.83 2.94
N ARG A 214 12.93 13.92 4.27
CA ARG A 214 12.98 12.73 5.13
C ARG A 214 11.69 11.91 5.04
N TRP A 215 10.54 12.57 5.09
CA TRP A 215 9.25 11.91 4.93
C TRP A 215 9.09 11.28 3.53
N ASP A 216 9.54 11.96 2.46
CA ASP A 216 9.51 11.35 1.11
C ASP A 216 10.33 10.06 1.05
N VAL A 217 11.51 10.03 1.69
CA VAL A 217 12.34 8.81 1.77
C VAL A 217 11.67 7.72 2.60
N GLU A 218 11.08 8.07 3.74
CA GLU A 218 10.38 7.09 4.60
C GLU A 218 9.17 6.48 3.90
N LEU A 219 8.35 7.30 3.26
CA LEU A 219 7.17 6.86 2.50
C LEU A 219 7.57 6.09 1.24
N ALA A 220 8.69 6.46 0.58
CA ALA A 220 9.24 5.71 -0.54
C ALA A 220 9.61 4.28 -0.15
N ALA A 221 10.19 4.10 1.03
CA ALA A 221 10.53 2.77 1.52
C ALA A 221 9.27 1.92 1.80
N VAL A 222 8.20 2.53 2.34
CA VAL A 222 6.91 1.83 2.52
C VAL A 222 6.31 1.45 1.16
N GLU A 223 6.28 2.39 0.22
CA GLU A 223 5.78 2.13 -1.14
C GLU A 223 6.54 0.99 -1.82
N ALA A 224 7.86 0.95 -1.65
CA ALA A 224 8.68 -0.14 -2.17
C ALA A 224 8.30 -1.51 -1.58
N VAL A 225 8.00 -1.58 -0.27
CA VAL A 225 7.51 -2.82 0.36
C VAL A 225 6.16 -3.23 -0.21
N LEU A 226 5.23 -2.28 -0.37
CA LEU A 226 3.88 -2.55 -0.87
C LEU A 226 3.87 -2.99 -2.34
N THR A 227 4.80 -2.48 -3.15
CA THR A 227 4.89 -2.79 -4.59
C THR A 227 5.90 -3.90 -4.92
N ASP A 228 6.53 -4.48 -3.90
CA ASP A 228 7.46 -5.60 -4.09
C ASP A 228 6.74 -6.85 -4.62
N ARG A 229 7.41 -7.62 -5.47
CA ARG A 229 6.90 -8.91 -5.98
C ARG A 229 6.69 -9.96 -4.89
N ALA A 230 7.42 -9.82 -3.78
CA ALA A 230 7.25 -10.64 -2.60
C ALA A 230 6.06 -10.18 -1.72
N THR A 231 5.33 -9.14 -2.10
CA THR A 231 4.13 -8.70 -1.38
C THR A 231 2.88 -9.23 -2.07
N GLY A 232 2.01 -9.91 -1.32
CA GLY A 232 0.72 -10.40 -1.79
C GLY A 232 -0.41 -10.02 -0.83
N VAL A 233 -1.63 -10.10 -1.34
CA VAL A 233 -2.84 -9.84 -0.55
C VAL A 233 -3.63 -11.12 -0.38
N ARG A 234 -4.00 -11.44 0.85
CA ARG A 234 -4.96 -12.49 1.19
C ARG A 234 -6.25 -11.84 1.63
N LEU A 235 -7.31 -12.05 0.87
CA LEU A 235 -8.63 -11.55 1.21
C LEU A 235 -9.31 -12.51 2.19
N VAL A 236 -10.11 -11.96 3.12
CA VAL A 236 -10.88 -12.72 4.09
C VAL A 236 -12.31 -12.23 4.08
N ALA A 237 -13.27 -13.10 3.77
CA ALA A 237 -14.68 -12.77 3.76
C ALA A 237 -15.54 -13.97 4.19
N GLU A 238 -16.72 -13.69 4.76
CA GLU A 238 -17.73 -14.70 4.97
C GLU A 238 -18.56 -14.89 3.70
N PRO A 239 -18.84 -16.14 3.29
CA PRO A 239 -19.61 -16.42 2.09
C PRO A 239 -21.07 -15.92 2.21
N GLY A 240 -21.40 -14.88 1.46
CA GLY A 240 -22.72 -14.27 1.44
C GLY A 240 -22.72 -12.92 0.70
N PRO A 241 -23.88 -12.26 0.57
CA PRO A 241 -24.02 -11.02 -0.19
C PRO A 241 -23.11 -9.89 0.30
N ALA A 242 -23.04 -9.67 1.62
CA ALA A 242 -22.18 -8.64 2.20
C ALA A 242 -20.69 -8.91 1.94
N GLY A 243 -20.24 -10.18 2.02
CA GLY A 243 -18.90 -10.59 1.66
C GLY A 243 -18.60 -10.36 0.19
N ALA A 244 -19.54 -10.68 -0.70
CA ALA A 244 -19.41 -10.48 -2.14
C ALA A 244 -19.27 -8.99 -2.49
N ASP A 245 -20.07 -8.11 -1.86
CA ASP A 245 -19.99 -6.65 -2.06
C ASP A 245 -18.63 -6.10 -1.58
N ALA A 246 -18.18 -6.54 -0.41
CA ALA A 246 -16.89 -6.15 0.13
C ALA A 246 -15.73 -6.61 -0.76
N LEU A 247 -15.77 -7.83 -1.28
CA LEU A 247 -14.75 -8.36 -2.20
C LEU A 247 -14.70 -7.59 -3.52
N ARG A 248 -15.86 -7.24 -4.09
CA ARG A 248 -15.92 -6.44 -5.31
C ARG A 248 -15.22 -5.09 -5.12
N THR A 249 -15.52 -4.42 -4.00
CA THR A 249 -14.87 -3.15 -3.62
C THR A 249 -13.37 -3.34 -3.39
N ALA A 250 -12.97 -4.40 -2.68
CA ALA A 250 -11.55 -4.69 -2.41
C ALA A 250 -10.77 -4.93 -3.70
N THR A 251 -11.30 -5.77 -4.57
CA THR A 251 -10.63 -6.15 -5.83
C THR A 251 -10.42 -4.96 -6.74
N LEU A 252 -11.43 -4.09 -6.89
CA LEU A 252 -11.29 -2.86 -7.66
C LEU A 252 -10.20 -1.94 -7.09
N GLY A 253 -10.21 -1.74 -5.76
CA GLY A 253 -9.22 -0.90 -5.09
C GLY A 253 -7.80 -1.45 -5.17
N LEU A 254 -7.63 -2.77 -5.05
CA LEU A 254 -6.34 -3.44 -5.18
C LEU A 254 -5.82 -3.41 -6.62
N ALA A 255 -6.67 -3.71 -7.59
CA ALA A 255 -6.32 -3.69 -9.01
C ALA A 255 -5.89 -2.28 -9.45
N LEU A 256 -6.62 -1.24 -9.01
CA LEU A 256 -6.24 0.15 -9.27
C LEU A 256 -4.85 0.49 -8.70
N ARG A 257 -4.37 -0.23 -7.69
CA ARG A 257 -3.03 -0.05 -7.09
C ARG A 257 -1.97 -1.02 -7.60
N GLY A 258 -2.35 -1.95 -8.49
CA GLY A 258 -1.44 -2.98 -9.00
C GLY A 258 -1.09 -4.05 -7.96
N LEU A 259 -1.90 -4.20 -6.91
CA LEU A 259 -1.71 -5.22 -5.87
C LEU A 259 -2.42 -6.52 -6.23
N ALA A 260 -1.67 -7.62 -6.21
CA ALA A 260 -2.18 -8.93 -6.57
C ALA A 260 -2.79 -9.66 -5.35
N THR A 261 -3.96 -10.27 -5.56
CA THR A 261 -4.56 -11.17 -4.58
C THR A 261 -3.96 -12.57 -4.74
N GLU A 262 -3.39 -13.11 -3.65
CA GLU A 262 -2.82 -14.46 -3.65
C GLU A 262 -3.86 -15.53 -3.41
N ALA A 263 -4.82 -15.27 -2.51
CA ALA A 263 -5.89 -16.19 -2.14
C ALA A 263 -7.07 -15.47 -1.49
N LEU A 264 -8.23 -16.10 -1.53
CA LEU A 264 -9.42 -15.72 -0.79
C LEU A 264 -9.74 -16.76 0.30
N ILE A 265 -9.71 -16.33 1.54
CA ILE A 265 -10.16 -17.14 2.66
C ILE A 265 -11.66 -16.95 2.84
N ALA A 266 -12.43 -17.94 2.46
CA ALA A 266 -13.86 -18.01 2.75
C ALA A 266 -14.03 -18.47 4.20
N ASN A 267 -14.08 -17.51 5.11
CA ASN A 267 -14.07 -17.79 6.56
C ASN A 267 -15.45 -18.15 7.10
N ARG A 268 -15.47 -18.85 8.22
CA ARG A 268 -16.68 -19.27 8.95
C ARG A 268 -17.65 -20.08 8.08
N THR A 269 -17.13 -20.95 7.23
CA THR A 269 -17.98 -21.81 6.42
C THR A 269 -18.73 -22.81 7.30
N LEU A 270 -20.03 -22.95 7.02
CA LEU A 270 -20.90 -23.89 7.71
C LEU A 270 -20.75 -25.31 7.12
N PRO A 271 -20.83 -26.36 7.95
CA PRO A 271 -20.76 -27.73 7.46
C PRO A 271 -21.97 -28.08 6.59
N GLU A 272 -21.76 -28.88 5.55
CA GLU A 272 -22.83 -29.39 4.68
C GLU A 272 -23.53 -30.60 5.30
N THR A 273 -23.98 -30.48 6.54
CA THR A 273 -24.74 -31.53 7.21
C THR A 273 -26.23 -31.36 6.98
N ALA A 274 -26.99 -32.45 6.96
CA ALA A 274 -28.44 -32.42 6.96
C ALA A 274 -28.92 -31.73 8.24
N GLY A 275 -29.50 -30.54 8.08
CA GLY A 275 -30.02 -29.71 9.15
C GLY A 275 -31.48 -29.39 8.94
N ASP A 276 -31.98 -28.51 9.76
CA ASP A 276 -33.30 -27.91 9.56
C ASP A 276 -33.36 -27.03 8.29
N ALA A 277 -34.55 -26.53 7.96
CA ALA A 277 -34.77 -25.70 6.77
C ALA A 277 -33.92 -24.41 6.79
N TRP A 278 -33.65 -23.86 7.96
CA TRP A 278 -32.84 -22.64 8.12
C TRP A 278 -31.37 -22.87 7.76
N LEU A 279 -30.75 -23.93 8.33
CA LEU A 279 -29.38 -24.30 8.04
C LEU A 279 -29.21 -24.69 6.56
N SER A 280 -30.18 -25.42 6.00
CA SER A 280 -30.20 -25.80 4.60
C SER A 280 -30.24 -24.58 3.65
N ALA A 281 -31.00 -23.53 3.99
CA ALA A 281 -31.03 -22.29 3.22
C ALA A 281 -29.69 -21.54 3.26
N LEU A 282 -29.07 -21.45 4.46
CA LEU A 282 -27.76 -20.80 4.62
C LEU A 282 -26.66 -21.53 3.87
N THR A 283 -26.59 -22.85 3.95
CA THR A 283 -25.58 -23.65 3.27
C THR A 283 -25.77 -23.62 1.74
N ALA A 284 -27.02 -23.54 1.26
CA ALA A 284 -27.31 -23.35 -0.17
C ALA A 284 -26.81 -21.98 -0.67
N GLN A 285 -27.07 -20.91 0.09
CA GLN A 285 -26.51 -19.58 -0.21
C GLN A 285 -25.00 -19.57 -0.19
N GLN A 286 -24.39 -20.15 0.83
CA GLN A 286 -22.93 -20.30 0.95
C GLN A 286 -22.34 -21.00 -0.28
N ARG A 287 -22.92 -22.16 -0.66
CA ARG A 287 -22.43 -22.95 -1.80
C ARG A 287 -22.49 -22.14 -3.10
N LYS A 288 -23.58 -21.41 -3.33
CA LYS A 288 -23.72 -20.53 -4.49
C LYS A 288 -22.60 -19.48 -4.50
N THR A 289 -22.42 -18.75 -3.39
CA THR A 289 -21.38 -17.72 -3.27
C THR A 289 -19.97 -18.28 -3.46
N LEU A 290 -19.66 -19.44 -2.87
CA LEU A 290 -18.36 -20.10 -3.05
C LEU A 290 -18.13 -20.54 -4.50
N GLY A 291 -19.19 -20.97 -5.20
CA GLY A 291 -19.12 -21.28 -6.64
C GLY A 291 -18.71 -20.06 -7.46
N GLU A 292 -19.39 -18.94 -7.27
CA GLU A 292 -19.09 -17.67 -7.93
C GLU A 292 -17.67 -17.17 -7.60
N TRP A 293 -17.23 -17.28 -6.35
CA TRP A 293 -15.90 -16.84 -5.95
C TRP A 293 -14.77 -17.67 -6.57
N ARG A 294 -14.97 -18.98 -6.77
CA ARG A 294 -13.97 -19.88 -7.38
C ARG A 294 -13.70 -19.56 -8.86
N GLU A 295 -14.57 -18.82 -9.52
CA GLU A 295 -14.33 -18.36 -10.90
C GLU A 295 -13.29 -17.24 -10.96
N ALA A 296 -13.12 -16.47 -9.87
CA ALA A 296 -12.28 -15.28 -9.84
C ALA A 296 -11.08 -15.39 -8.90
N TYR A 297 -11.11 -16.29 -7.91
CA TYR A 297 -10.11 -16.39 -6.84
C TYR A 297 -9.70 -17.83 -6.57
N ASP A 298 -8.48 -17.99 -6.05
CA ASP A 298 -8.07 -19.21 -5.35
C ASP A 298 -8.73 -19.21 -3.97
N VAL A 299 -9.83 -19.97 -3.82
CA VAL A 299 -10.71 -19.93 -2.65
C VAL A 299 -10.37 -21.06 -1.69
N HIS A 300 -10.04 -20.69 -0.45
CA HIS A 300 -9.79 -21.61 0.65
C HIS A 300 -10.89 -21.48 1.71
N PRO A 301 -11.79 -22.46 1.83
CA PRO A 301 -12.80 -22.46 2.88
C PRO A 301 -12.18 -22.76 4.25
N VAL A 302 -12.51 -21.93 5.25
CA VAL A 302 -12.13 -22.10 6.64
C VAL A 302 -13.39 -22.33 7.46
N PRO A 303 -13.51 -23.47 8.16
CA PRO A 303 -14.73 -23.86 8.84
C PRO A 303 -15.00 -22.99 10.08
N HIS A 304 -16.27 -22.78 10.39
CA HIS A 304 -16.69 -22.25 11.68
C HIS A 304 -16.54 -23.34 12.74
N LEU A 305 -15.76 -23.08 13.80
CA LEU A 305 -15.49 -24.07 14.86
C LEU A 305 -16.65 -24.26 15.85
N GLY A 306 -17.78 -23.56 15.64
CA GLY A 306 -18.89 -23.54 16.61
C GLY A 306 -18.65 -22.59 17.78
N ARG A 307 -17.47 -21.99 17.88
CA ARG A 307 -17.05 -21.00 18.86
C ARG A 307 -15.99 -20.07 18.26
N ASP A 308 -15.68 -18.99 18.93
CA ASP A 308 -14.54 -18.16 18.58
C ASP A 308 -13.22 -18.88 18.88
N PRO A 309 -12.27 -18.90 17.94
CA PRO A 309 -10.96 -19.54 18.14
C PRO A 309 -10.16 -18.88 19.26
N GLN A 310 -9.59 -19.70 20.15
CA GLN A 310 -8.73 -19.27 21.24
C GLN A 310 -7.50 -20.18 21.39
N GLY A 311 -6.33 -19.55 21.35
CA GLY A 311 -5.07 -20.26 21.50
C GLY A 311 -4.61 -21.01 20.24
N GLY A 312 -3.39 -21.51 20.31
CA GLY A 312 -2.70 -22.10 19.16
C GLY A 312 -3.34 -23.35 18.56
N ASP A 313 -4.08 -24.12 19.34
CA ASP A 313 -4.72 -25.36 18.86
C ASP A 313 -5.94 -25.04 17.99
N ASP A 314 -6.78 -24.09 18.43
CA ASP A 314 -7.93 -23.64 17.64
C ASP A 314 -7.48 -22.95 16.34
N LEU A 315 -6.43 -22.11 16.41
CA LEU A 315 -5.86 -21.49 15.22
C LEU A 315 -5.32 -22.51 14.22
N THR A 316 -4.76 -23.62 14.70
CA THR A 316 -4.30 -24.72 13.85
C THR A 316 -5.47 -25.48 13.24
N ALA A 317 -6.55 -25.68 14.00
CA ALA A 317 -7.78 -26.35 13.52
C ALA A 317 -8.48 -25.57 12.39
N LEU A 318 -8.22 -24.26 12.25
CA LEU A 318 -8.70 -23.49 11.10
C LEU A 318 -8.09 -23.93 9.76
N ALA A 319 -6.97 -24.63 9.78
CA ALA A 319 -6.30 -25.18 8.62
C ALA A 319 -6.09 -24.14 7.49
N VAL A 320 -5.69 -22.93 7.86
CA VAL A 320 -5.39 -21.89 6.87
C VAL A 320 -4.27 -22.32 5.92
N PRO A 321 -4.33 -22.00 4.63
CA PRO A 321 -3.31 -22.41 3.68
C PRO A 321 -1.96 -21.79 4.00
N ALA A 322 -0.89 -22.51 3.66
CA ALA A 322 0.47 -21.99 3.70
C ALA A 322 0.58 -20.71 2.84
N VAL A 323 1.59 -19.93 3.13
CA VAL A 323 1.85 -18.71 2.35
C VAL A 323 2.56 -19.08 1.04
N ASN A 324 2.02 -18.63 -0.08
CA ASN A 324 2.63 -18.86 -1.39
C ASN A 324 3.96 -18.10 -1.52
N PRO A 325 4.96 -18.63 -2.22
CA PRO A 325 6.28 -18.00 -2.32
C PRO A 325 6.28 -16.65 -3.07
N GLY A 326 5.24 -16.33 -3.81
CA GLY A 326 5.05 -15.06 -4.50
C GLY A 326 3.78 -15.03 -5.32
N THR A 327 3.34 -13.82 -5.66
CA THR A 327 2.23 -13.57 -6.59
C THR A 327 2.77 -12.92 -7.86
N ALA A 328 2.17 -13.24 -9.01
CA ALA A 328 2.49 -12.51 -10.22
C ALA A 328 2.05 -11.04 -10.07
N PRO A 329 2.91 -10.08 -10.42
CA PRO A 329 2.53 -8.67 -10.35
C PRO A 329 1.39 -8.39 -11.32
N VAL A 330 0.51 -7.46 -10.95
CA VAL A 330 -0.51 -6.94 -11.87
C VAL A 330 0.20 -6.04 -12.87
N GLU A 331 0.27 -6.49 -14.11
CA GLU A 331 0.91 -5.74 -15.18
C GLU A 331 -0.09 -4.82 -15.88
N TRP A 332 0.38 -3.64 -16.27
CA TRP A 332 -0.35 -2.68 -17.06
C TRP A 332 0.37 -2.48 -18.42
N PRO A 333 0.25 -3.43 -19.35
CA PRO A 333 1.01 -3.40 -20.57
C PRO A 333 0.52 -2.31 -21.53
N VAL A 334 1.45 -1.83 -22.36
CA VAL A 334 1.15 -0.96 -23.51
C VAL A 334 1.34 -1.79 -24.76
N THR A 335 0.28 -1.94 -25.56
CA THR A 335 0.32 -2.59 -26.87
C THR A 335 0.53 -1.56 -27.95
N ASP A 336 1.51 -1.78 -28.83
CA ASP A 336 1.76 -0.95 -29.99
C ASP A 336 0.85 -1.42 -31.15
N ARG A 337 -0.04 -0.54 -31.58
CA ARG A 337 -0.92 -0.70 -32.74
C ARG A 337 -0.83 0.47 -33.71
N ILE A 338 0.34 1.16 -33.70
CA ILE A 338 0.53 2.33 -34.56
C ILE A 338 0.41 1.95 -36.05
N ALA A 339 0.96 0.80 -36.45
CA ALA A 339 0.92 0.34 -37.81
C ALA A 339 -0.48 -0.08 -38.29
N GLU A 340 -1.35 -0.51 -37.35
CA GLU A 340 -2.70 -1.03 -37.67
C GLU A 340 -3.76 0.08 -37.53
N ASP A 341 -3.81 0.74 -36.37
CA ASP A 341 -4.86 1.66 -35.95
C ASP A 341 -4.36 3.08 -35.70
N GLY A 342 -3.05 3.33 -35.82
CA GLY A 342 -2.43 4.63 -35.50
C GLY A 342 -2.38 4.95 -34.00
N VAL A 343 -2.50 3.96 -33.11
CA VAL A 343 -2.58 4.18 -31.66
C VAL A 343 -1.70 3.23 -30.86
N LEU A 344 -1.32 3.67 -29.66
CA LEU A 344 -0.86 2.82 -28.56
C LEU A 344 -2.05 2.54 -27.64
N VAL A 345 -2.18 1.32 -27.12
CA VAL A 345 -3.25 0.95 -26.18
C VAL A 345 -2.65 0.58 -24.84
N TRP A 346 -3.05 1.32 -23.80
CA TRP A 346 -2.68 1.00 -22.43
C TRP A 346 -3.77 0.17 -21.77
N HIS A 347 -3.41 -0.98 -21.25
CA HIS A 347 -4.30 -1.97 -20.65
C HIS A 347 -4.22 -1.87 -19.14
N LEU A 348 -5.35 -1.59 -18.49
CA LEU A 348 -5.45 -1.49 -17.05
C LEU A 348 -6.52 -2.47 -16.56
N PRO A 349 -6.13 -3.61 -15.98
CA PRO A 349 -7.08 -4.54 -15.38
C PRO A 349 -7.82 -3.85 -14.22
N LEU A 350 -9.13 -3.70 -14.32
CA LEU A 350 -10.02 -3.11 -13.30
C LEU A 350 -11.25 -4.02 -13.12
N PRO A 351 -11.07 -5.23 -12.58
CA PRO A 351 -12.16 -6.16 -12.35
C PRO A 351 -13.20 -5.55 -11.40
N GLY A 352 -14.47 -5.70 -11.75
CA GLY A 352 -15.59 -5.12 -11.00
C GLY A 352 -15.85 -3.63 -11.25
N ALA A 353 -15.06 -2.96 -12.11
CA ALA A 353 -15.33 -1.58 -12.49
C ALA A 353 -16.65 -1.45 -13.29
N ILE A 354 -17.40 -0.40 -13.02
CA ILE A 354 -18.65 -0.06 -13.70
C ILE A 354 -18.38 1.16 -14.60
N ARG A 355 -18.81 1.08 -15.86
CA ARG A 355 -18.52 2.11 -16.86
C ARG A 355 -18.97 3.50 -16.44
N ASP A 356 -20.16 3.60 -15.86
CA ASP A 356 -20.75 4.89 -15.47
C ASP A 356 -20.09 5.50 -14.21
N GLU A 357 -19.26 4.72 -13.52
CA GLU A 357 -18.46 5.15 -12.35
C GLU A 357 -16.99 5.37 -12.70
N LEU A 358 -16.63 5.32 -13.99
CA LEU A 358 -15.28 5.58 -14.47
C LEU A 358 -15.15 7.01 -14.98
N ASP A 359 -14.12 7.72 -14.48
CA ASP A 359 -13.71 9.01 -15.01
C ASP A 359 -12.20 9.02 -15.25
N LEU A 360 -11.80 9.62 -16.37
CA LEU A 360 -10.41 9.67 -16.82
C LEU A 360 -10.04 11.10 -17.22
N VAL A 361 -9.04 11.65 -16.53
CA VAL A 361 -8.53 12.98 -16.83
C VAL A 361 -7.02 12.94 -17.03
N ARG A 362 -6.54 13.29 -18.20
CA ARG A 362 -5.11 13.51 -18.44
C ARG A 362 -4.66 14.87 -17.94
N ARG A 363 -3.54 14.92 -17.22
CA ARG A 363 -2.89 16.16 -16.78
C ARG A 363 -1.38 16.06 -17.03
N GLY A 364 -0.93 16.62 -18.15
CA GLY A 364 0.46 16.52 -18.56
C GLY A 364 0.89 15.05 -18.72
N ASP A 365 1.88 14.64 -17.95
CA ASP A 365 2.43 13.27 -17.96
C ASP A 365 1.76 12.32 -16.96
N GLU A 366 0.59 12.69 -16.43
CA GLU A 366 -0.19 11.90 -15.49
C GLU A 366 -1.59 11.58 -16.03
N LEU A 367 -2.13 10.43 -15.67
CA LEU A 367 -3.53 10.06 -15.87
C LEU A 367 -4.21 9.94 -14.51
N VAL A 368 -5.27 10.73 -14.29
CA VAL A 368 -6.16 10.61 -13.14
C VAL A 368 -7.23 9.60 -13.49
N ILE A 369 -7.29 8.51 -12.75
CA ILE A 369 -8.27 7.43 -12.91
C ILE A 369 -9.19 7.47 -11.70
N THR A 370 -10.48 7.66 -11.90
CA THR A 370 -11.52 7.46 -10.89
C THR A 370 -12.29 6.21 -11.26
N ALA A 371 -12.43 5.28 -10.33
CA ALA A 371 -13.18 4.03 -10.51
C ALA A 371 -13.99 3.75 -9.24
N GLY A 372 -15.31 3.95 -9.31
CA GLY A 372 -16.19 3.93 -8.14
C GLY A 372 -15.71 4.90 -7.06
N PRO A 373 -15.54 4.44 -5.79
CA PRO A 373 -15.10 5.30 -4.70
C PRO A 373 -13.59 5.62 -4.71
N PHE A 374 -12.82 5.06 -5.64
CA PHE A 374 -11.37 5.17 -5.65
C PHE A 374 -10.88 6.14 -6.71
N ARG A 375 -9.79 6.84 -6.37
CA ARG A 375 -9.07 7.70 -7.30
C ARG A 375 -7.58 7.41 -7.18
N ARG A 376 -6.92 7.26 -8.33
CA ARG A 376 -5.47 7.16 -8.41
C ARG A 376 -4.93 8.04 -9.51
N ILE A 377 -3.77 8.63 -9.28
CA ILE A 377 -3.05 9.43 -10.27
C ILE A 377 -1.78 8.69 -10.61
N VAL A 378 -1.70 8.23 -11.84
CA VAL A 378 -0.61 7.38 -12.31
C VAL A 378 0.24 8.12 -13.35
N PRO A 379 1.57 8.01 -13.28
CA PRO A 379 2.43 8.55 -14.32
C PRO A 379 2.25 7.76 -15.61
N LEU A 380 2.20 8.46 -16.73
CA LEU A 380 2.16 7.82 -18.04
C LEU A 380 3.50 7.12 -18.33
N PRO A 381 3.48 5.90 -18.87
CA PRO A 381 4.64 5.28 -19.50
C PRO A 381 5.32 6.23 -20.48
N SER A 382 6.64 6.15 -20.61
CA SER A 382 7.43 7.10 -21.40
C SER A 382 6.94 7.26 -22.84
N ALA A 383 6.51 6.15 -23.48
CA ALA A 383 5.96 6.18 -24.83
C ALA A 383 4.67 7.02 -24.91
N LEU A 384 3.79 6.93 -23.91
CA LEU A 384 2.49 7.60 -23.90
C LEU A 384 2.57 9.10 -23.59
N ARG A 385 3.68 9.61 -23.03
CA ARG A 385 3.86 11.02 -22.74
C ARG A 385 3.86 11.88 -24.01
N ARG A 386 4.27 11.30 -25.15
CA ARG A 386 4.33 11.93 -26.47
C ARG A 386 3.08 11.70 -27.29
N CYS A 387 1.98 11.30 -26.66
CA CYS A 387 0.72 10.97 -27.33
C CYS A 387 -0.41 11.79 -26.75
N THR A 388 -1.50 11.95 -27.45
CA THR A 388 -2.78 12.48 -26.96
C THR A 388 -3.75 11.32 -26.71
N VAL A 389 -4.71 11.51 -25.77
CA VAL A 389 -5.74 10.49 -25.52
C VAL A 389 -6.74 10.50 -26.69
N ALA A 390 -6.83 9.39 -27.42
CA ALA A 390 -7.77 9.21 -28.52
C ALA A 390 -9.11 8.59 -28.09
N GLY A 391 -9.18 8.04 -26.87
CA GLY A 391 -10.39 7.47 -26.31
C GLY A 391 -10.10 6.42 -25.25
N ALA A 392 -11.14 6.01 -24.53
CA ALA A 392 -11.06 4.95 -23.53
C ALA A 392 -12.32 4.08 -23.58
N GLY A 393 -12.20 2.82 -23.17
CA GLY A 393 -13.32 1.89 -23.09
C GLY A 393 -13.07 0.81 -22.05
N LEU A 394 -14.11 0.46 -21.29
CA LEU A 394 -14.12 -0.68 -20.39
C LEU A 394 -14.74 -1.88 -21.09
N ARG A 395 -14.02 -3.00 -21.11
CA ARG A 395 -14.51 -4.27 -21.66
C ARG A 395 -13.93 -5.42 -20.82
N ASP A 396 -14.79 -6.32 -20.40
CA ASP A 396 -14.43 -7.54 -19.64
C ASP A 396 -13.56 -7.26 -18.41
N GLY A 397 -13.88 -6.19 -17.66
CA GLY A 397 -13.09 -5.80 -16.47
C GLY A 397 -11.73 -5.18 -16.78
N GLU A 398 -11.46 -4.84 -18.04
CA GLU A 398 -10.24 -4.19 -18.48
C GLU A 398 -10.54 -2.79 -19.06
N LEU A 399 -9.90 -1.77 -18.50
CA LEU A 399 -9.91 -0.43 -19.05
C LEU A 399 -8.81 -0.31 -20.11
N ARG A 400 -9.20 -0.03 -21.36
CA ARG A 400 -8.29 0.20 -22.49
C ARG A 400 -8.27 1.68 -22.82
N VAL A 401 -7.12 2.32 -22.61
CA VAL A 401 -6.92 3.73 -22.95
C VAL A 401 -6.09 3.81 -24.22
N ARG A 402 -6.67 4.42 -25.27
CA ARG A 402 -6.05 4.58 -26.58
C ARG A 402 -5.34 5.93 -26.67
N PHE A 403 -4.12 5.91 -27.14
CA PHE A 403 -3.27 7.09 -27.28
C PHE A 403 -2.81 7.21 -28.75
N ALA A 404 -3.06 8.35 -29.37
CA ALA A 404 -2.53 8.69 -30.69
C ALA A 404 -1.24 9.50 -30.55
N PRO A 405 -0.21 9.26 -31.38
CA PRO A 405 0.98 10.09 -31.44
C PRO A 405 0.64 11.57 -31.59
N ASP A 406 1.25 12.42 -30.77
CA ASP A 406 1.13 13.87 -30.92
C ASP A 406 2.07 14.33 -32.04
N PRO A 407 1.56 14.95 -33.11
CA PRO A 407 2.39 15.37 -34.24
C PRO A 407 3.54 16.30 -33.86
N ASP A 408 3.39 17.09 -32.78
CA ASP A 408 4.39 18.06 -32.33
C ASP A 408 5.47 17.42 -31.44
N LEU A 409 5.19 16.27 -30.82
CA LEU A 409 6.06 15.62 -29.82
C LEU A 409 6.60 14.27 -30.29
N TRP A 410 5.95 13.64 -31.29
CA TRP A 410 6.34 12.32 -31.78
C TRP A 410 7.54 12.45 -32.71
N PRO A 411 8.61 11.65 -32.52
CA PRO A 411 9.75 11.69 -33.42
C PRO A 411 9.31 11.32 -34.86
N VAL A 412 9.46 12.25 -35.75
CA VAL A 412 9.32 11.93 -37.19
C VAL A 412 10.47 10.97 -37.53
N ALA A 413 10.13 9.76 -37.99
CA ALA A 413 11.14 8.86 -38.51
C ALA A 413 11.93 9.60 -39.60
N GLY A 414 13.18 9.86 -39.33
CA GLY A 414 14.06 10.59 -40.26
C GLY A 414 14.01 9.92 -41.65
N ARG A 415 13.74 10.74 -42.65
CA ARG A 415 13.90 10.35 -44.08
C ARG A 415 15.35 10.05 -44.36
#